data_0dc8a4daeeec24a97498961a6f5c82d2
#
_entry.id   0dc8a4daeeec24a97498961a6f5c82d2
#
_cell.length_a   1.000
_cell.length_b   1.000
_cell.length_c   1.000
_cell.angle_alpha   90.00
_cell.angle_beta   90.00
_cell.angle_gamma   90.00
#
_symmetry.space_group_name_H-M   'P 1'
#
loop_
_entity.id
_entity.type
_entity.pdbx_description
1 polymer ?
#
loop_
_entity_poly.entity_id
_entity_poly.type
_entity_poly.pdbx_seq_one_letter_code
_entity_poly.pdbx_strand_id
1 'polypeptide(L)'
;DIHAKIYLRRKYSDVDLYLGSMNASYSAINKNVEMMLWLGTKNMYLNGDKFLEDIFCGPVGDAKNPFEQVTVADAVLETESDNRNLLEQKIKDLCRVKRQAVISEDNENAGKYKIEVEFSGIESDSEVTVSPFNSKQEQTLSEHIEFSELEILQLSEFYEITARSGDDTIRRIIMIPTSGFPDDRESAAVNSVVKD
;
A
#
# COMPACT_ATOMS: atom_id res chain seq x y z
N ASP A 1 -1.56 14.87 1.15
CA ASP A 1 -2.27 14.88 -0.14
C ASP A 1 -3.74 14.53 0.06
N ILE A 2 -4.63 15.30 -0.59
CA ILE A 2 -6.07 14.99 -0.59
C ILE A 2 -6.32 14.07 -1.79
N HIS A 3 -6.76 12.84 -1.53
CA HIS A 3 -7.04 11.85 -2.57
C HIS A 3 -8.55 11.64 -2.80
N ALA A 4 -9.33 12.70 -2.64
CA ALA A 4 -10.76 12.70 -2.91
C ALA A 4 -11.06 13.01 -4.39
N LYS A 5 -12.06 12.36 -4.95
CA LYS A 5 -12.58 12.61 -6.29
C LYS A 5 -13.98 13.14 -6.19
N ILE A 6 -14.23 14.23 -6.91
CA ILE A 6 -15.51 14.91 -6.93
C ILE A 6 -15.93 15.01 -8.39
N TYR A 7 -17.08 14.43 -8.70
CA TYR A 7 -17.69 14.57 -10.03
C TYR A 7 -19.04 15.23 -9.88
N LEU A 8 -19.29 16.29 -10.66
CA LEU A 8 -20.56 16.99 -10.69
C LEU A 8 -21.10 16.94 -12.11
N ARG A 9 -22.31 16.40 -12.25
CA ARG A 9 -23.06 16.38 -13.52
C ARG A 9 -24.28 17.24 -13.38
N ARG A 10 -24.48 18.16 -14.33
CA ARG A 10 -25.71 18.96 -14.45
C ARG A 10 -26.46 18.59 -15.71
N LYS A 11 -27.75 18.35 -15.56
CA LYS A 11 -28.67 18.15 -16.68
C LYS A 11 -29.96 18.91 -16.41
N TYR A 12 -30.16 20.02 -17.15
CA TYR A 12 -31.24 20.98 -16.94
C TYR A 12 -31.25 21.53 -15.50
N SER A 13 -32.31 21.23 -14.72
CA SER A 13 -32.43 21.60 -13.32
C SER A 13 -31.85 20.58 -12.33
N ASP A 14 -31.44 19.41 -12.80
CA ASP A 14 -30.95 18.31 -11.96
C ASP A 14 -29.43 18.37 -11.85
N VAL A 15 -28.93 18.08 -10.65
CA VAL A 15 -27.52 18.00 -10.34
C VAL A 15 -27.25 16.69 -9.63
N ASP A 16 -26.31 15.94 -10.14
CA ASP A 16 -25.76 14.74 -9.50
C ASP A 16 -24.33 15.05 -9.04
N LEU A 17 -24.09 14.89 -7.76
CA LEU A 17 -22.79 15.01 -7.14
C LEU A 17 -22.30 13.62 -6.73
N TYR A 18 -21.09 13.27 -7.12
CA TYR A 18 -20.42 12.02 -6.74
C TYR A 18 -19.15 12.36 -5.96
N LEU A 19 -18.99 11.79 -4.78
CA LEU A 19 -17.85 11.97 -3.89
C LEU A 19 -17.26 10.61 -3.54
N GLY A 20 -15.95 10.45 -3.65
CA GLY A 20 -15.36 9.16 -3.26
C GLY A 20 -13.90 8.98 -3.66
N SER A 21 -13.49 7.73 -3.73
CA SER A 21 -12.12 7.32 -4.05
C SER A 21 -11.92 7.05 -5.56
N MET A 22 -13.00 6.76 -6.31
CA MET A 22 -12.94 6.25 -7.67
C MET A 22 -12.39 7.26 -8.67
N ASN A 23 -11.27 6.95 -9.30
CA ASN A 23 -10.76 7.70 -10.44
C ASN A 23 -11.59 7.45 -11.72
N ALA A 24 -11.66 8.42 -12.61
CA ALA A 24 -12.25 8.24 -13.95
C ALA A 24 -11.28 7.44 -14.85
N SER A 25 -10.97 6.21 -14.47
CA SER A 25 -10.07 5.31 -15.20
C SER A 25 -10.66 3.91 -15.32
N TYR A 26 -10.24 3.18 -16.35
CA TYR A 26 -10.67 1.80 -16.56
C TYR A 26 -10.36 0.90 -15.36
N SER A 27 -9.18 1.05 -14.75
CA SER A 27 -8.77 0.23 -13.60
C SER A 27 -9.61 0.51 -12.37
N ALA A 28 -9.93 1.76 -12.09
CA ALA A 28 -10.80 2.12 -10.97
C ALA A 28 -12.21 1.55 -11.15
N ILE A 29 -12.76 1.62 -12.37
CA ILE A 29 -14.13 1.15 -12.64
C ILE A 29 -14.23 -0.39 -12.64
N ASN A 30 -13.18 -1.10 -13.09
CA ASN A 30 -13.31 -2.53 -13.40
C ASN A 30 -12.43 -3.45 -12.53
N LYS A 31 -11.44 -2.93 -11.81
CA LYS A 31 -10.42 -3.76 -11.11
C LYS A 31 -10.24 -3.43 -9.64
N ASN A 32 -10.49 -2.19 -9.23
CA ASN A 32 -10.29 -1.75 -7.85
C ASN A 32 -11.58 -1.87 -7.04
N VAL A 33 -11.43 -1.96 -5.74
CA VAL A 33 -12.54 -1.76 -4.80
C VAL A 33 -12.62 -0.28 -4.49
N GLU A 34 -13.67 0.37 -4.98
CA GLU A 34 -13.87 1.81 -4.86
C GLU A 34 -15.19 2.12 -4.17
N MET A 35 -15.26 3.24 -3.50
CA MET A 35 -16.48 3.72 -2.86
C MET A 35 -16.88 5.07 -3.43
N MET A 36 -18.14 5.22 -3.80
CA MET A 36 -18.72 6.47 -4.26
C MET A 36 -20.03 6.76 -3.54
N LEU A 37 -20.16 7.97 -3.05
CA LEU A 37 -21.42 8.52 -2.56
C LEU A 37 -22.06 9.33 -3.69
N TRP A 38 -23.31 9.02 -4.01
CA TRP A 38 -24.10 9.80 -4.96
C TRP A 38 -25.16 10.62 -4.23
N LEU A 39 -25.27 11.89 -4.61
CA LEU A 39 -26.27 12.85 -4.12
C LEU A 39 -26.99 13.46 -5.31
N GLY A 40 -28.26 13.13 -5.48
CA GLY A 40 -29.13 13.77 -6.47
C GLY A 40 -29.85 14.98 -5.88
N THR A 41 -29.81 16.12 -6.56
CA THR A 41 -30.44 17.37 -6.11
C THR A 41 -30.84 18.28 -7.28
N LYS A 42 -31.31 19.47 -7.00
CA LYS A 42 -31.63 20.49 -8.00
C LYS A 42 -30.58 21.59 -8.01
N ASN A 43 -30.37 22.20 -9.20
CA ASN A 43 -29.41 23.27 -9.38
C ASN A 43 -29.68 24.51 -8.49
N MET A 44 -30.93 24.68 -8.05
CA MET A 44 -31.30 25.76 -7.11
C MET A 44 -30.71 25.54 -5.70
N TYR A 45 -30.41 24.29 -5.31
CA TYR A 45 -29.83 23.95 -4.02
C TYR A 45 -28.32 23.74 -4.10
N LEU A 46 -27.82 23.24 -5.23
CA LEU A 46 -26.42 23.01 -5.47
C LEU A 46 -26.02 23.62 -6.83
N ASN A 47 -25.57 24.86 -6.80
CA ASN A 47 -24.99 25.53 -7.96
C ASN A 47 -23.52 25.10 -8.08
N GLY A 48 -23.13 24.55 -9.24
CA GLY A 48 -21.80 24.01 -9.46
C GLY A 48 -20.68 25.04 -9.29
N ASP A 49 -20.88 26.26 -9.79
CA ASP A 49 -19.85 27.31 -9.71
C ASP A 49 -19.64 27.75 -8.26
N LYS A 50 -20.74 27.99 -7.54
CA LYS A 50 -20.69 28.35 -6.12
C LYS A 50 -20.13 27.21 -5.27
N PHE A 51 -20.46 25.96 -5.59
CA PHE A 51 -19.93 24.78 -4.90
C PHE A 51 -18.41 24.68 -5.03
N LEU A 52 -17.86 24.96 -6.21
CA LEU A 52 -16.42 25.00 -6.42
C LEU A 52 -15.75 26.14 -5.65
N GLU A 53 -16.35 27.35 -5.67
CA GLU A 53 -15.84 28.47 -4.88
C GLU A 53 -15.87 28.18 -3.37
N ASP A 54 -16.93 27.55 -2.87
CA ASP A 54 -17.08 27.20 -1.45
C ASP A 54 -16.05 26.13 -1.03
N ILE A 55 -15.81 25.09 -1.87
CA ILE A 55 -14.81 24.04 -1.59
C ILE A 55 -13.39 24.59 -1.63
N PHE A 56 -13.07 25.42 -2.60
CA PHE A 56 -11.72 25.94 -2.80
C PHE A 56 -11.47 27.26 -2.04
N CYS A 57 -12.40 27.70 -1.21
CA CYS A 57 -12.27 28.91 -0.41
C CYS A 57 -12.09 30.20 -1.24
N GLY A 58 -12.70 30.25 -2.41
CA GLY A 58 -12.68 31.40 -3.31
C GLY A 58 -12.10 31.08 -4.69
N PRO A 59 -12.07 32.09 -5.60
CA PRO A 59 -11.53 31.93 -6.92
C PRO A 59 -10.02 31.60 -6.91
N VAL A 60 -9.54 31.00 -7.99
CA VAL A 60 -8.10 30.70 -8.17
C VAL A 60 -7.27 31.99 -8.08
N GLY A 61 -6.22 31.95 -7.26
CA GLY A 61 -5.35 33.08 -7.01
C GLY A 61 -5.77 33.97 -5.82
N ASP A 62 -6.90 33.70 -5.17
CA ASP A 62 -7.27 34.31 -3.89
C ASP A 62 -6.34 33.78 -2.78
N ALA A 63 -5.89 34.66 -1.88
CA ALA A 63 -5.02 34.31 -0.76
C ALA A 63 -5.63 33.27 0.21
N LYS A 64 -6.93 33.10 0.20
CA LYS A 64 -7.66 32.09 1.00
C LYS A 64 -7.82 30.74 0.30
N ASN A 65 -7.60 30.69 -1.01
CA ASN A 65 -7.66 29.46 -1.76
C ASN A 65 -6.34 28.70 -1.66
N PRO A 66 -6.27 27.54 -0.94
CA PRO A 66 -5.04 26.78 -0.79
C PRO A 66 -4.68 25.96 -2.03
N PHE A 67 -5.48 26.03 -3.11
CA PHE A 67 -5.30 25.23 -4.31
C PHE A 67 -4.72 26.07 -5.44
N GLU A 68 -3.77 25.50 -6.13
CA GLU A 68 -3.20 26.05 -7.35
C GLU A 68 -3.79 25.35 -8.56
N GLN A 69 -4.18 26.16 -9.58
CA GLN A 69 -4.67 25.59 -10.82
C GLN A 69 -3.48 25.10 -11.65
N VAL A 70 -3.41 23.78 -11.85
CA VAL A 70 -2.42 23.15 -12.72
C VAL A 70 -3.02 22.99 -14.11
N THR A 71 -2.35 23.54 -15.13
CA THR A 71 -2.70 23.31 -16.53
C THR A 71 -2.04 22.04 -17.07
N VAL A 72 -2.55 21.48 -18.18
CA VAL A 72 -1.93 20.32 -18.83
C VAL A 72 -0.48 20.61 -19.26
N ALA A 73 -0.14 21.86 -19.52
CA ALA A 73 1.21 22.30 -19.88
C ALA A 73 2.15 22.29 -18.66
N ASP A 74 1.63 22.49 -17.45
CA ASP A 74 2.38 22.46 -16.18
C ASP A 74 2.43 21.06 -15.58
N ALA A 75 1.59 20.15 -16.05
CA ALA A 75 1.66 18.75 -15.69
C ALA A 75 2.94 18.20 -16.32
N VAL A 76 4.02 18.24 -15.57
CA VAL A 76 5.16 17.36 -15.82
C VAL A 76 4.57 15.94 -15.66
N LEU A 77 4.37 15.28 -16.79
CA LEU A 77 4.21 13.83 -16.78
C LEU A 77 5.51 13.31 -16.15
N GLU A 78 5.49 13.06 -14.85
CA GLU A 78 6.47 12.15 -14.28
C GLU A 78 6.27 10.85 -15.07
N THR A 79 7.10 10.68 -16.08
CA THR A 79 7.30 9.37 -16.68
C THR A 79 7.86 8.55 -15.52
N GLU A 80 6.96 7.82 -14.83
CA GLU A 80 7.40 6.75 -13.95
C GLU A 80 8.45 5.99 -14.73
N SER A 81 9.66 5.88 -14.19
CA SER A 81 10.72 5.22 -14.91
C SER A 81 10.22 3.82 -15.28
N ASP A 82 10.49 3.37 -16.50
CA ASP A 82 10.09 2.01 -16.93
C ASP A 82 10.56 0.97 -15.89
N ASN A 83 11.69 1.23 -15.23
CA ASN A 83 12.23 0.42 -14.15
C ASN A 83 11.30 0.34 -12.94
N ARG A 84 10.71 1.46 -12.50
CA ARG A 84 9.80 1.48 -11.35
C ARG A 84 8.55 0.65 -11.61
N ASN A 85 7.98 0.76 -12.83
CA ASN A 85 6.84 -0.06 -13.24
C ASN A 85 7.19 -1.55 -13.27
N LEU A 86 8.40 -1.91 -13.73
CA LEU A 86 8.89 -3.28 -13.71
C LEU A 86 9.04 -3.82 -12.28
N LEU A 87 9.61 -3.03 -11.35
CA LEU A 87 9.74 -3.41 -9.95
C LEU A 87 8.38 -3.59 -9.27
N GLU A 88 7.41 -2.71 -9.55
CA GLU A 88 6.04 -2.90 -9.05
C GLU A 88 5.39 -4.17 -9.60
N GLN A 89 5.63 -4.48 -10.86
CA GLN A 89 5.10 -5.69 -11.46
C GLN A 89 5.72 -6.95 -10.84
N LYS A 90 7.04 -6.97 -10.58
CA LYS A 90 7.72 -8.06 -9.85
C LYS A 90 7.06 -8.32 -8.50
N ILE A 91 6.81 -7.27 -7.70
CA ILE A 91 6.15 -7.42 -6.39
C ILE A 91 4.71 -7.91 -6.54
N LYS A 92 3.96 -7.40 -7.52
CA LYS A 92 2.59 -7.87 -7.79
C LYS A 92 2.54 -9.34 -8.18
N ASP A 93 3.50 -9.80 -8.97
CA ASP A 93 3.58 -11.20 -9.39
C ASP A 93 3.99 -12.10 -8.21
N LEU A 94 4.91 -11.65 -7.35
CA LEU A 94 5.23 -12.34 -6.09
C LEU A 94 4.00 -12.46 -5.17
N CYS A 95 3.14 -11.44 -5.13
CA CYS A 95 1.90 -11.51 -4.36
C CYS A 95 0.90 -12.57 -4.86
N ARG A 96 1.01 -13.04 -6.10
CA ARG A 96 0.15 -14.09 -6.68
C ARG A 96 0.68 -15.49 -6.47
N VAL A 97 1.96 -15.61 -6.13
CA VAL A 97 2.61 -16.90 -5.89
C VAL A 97 2.09 -17.50 -4.58
N LYS A 98 1.89 -18.82 -4.56
CA LYS A 98 1.60 -19.54 -3.31
C LYS A 98 2.80 -19.44 -2.39
N ARG A 99 2.55 -19.02 -1.16
CA ARG A 99 3.57 -18.80 -0.16
C ARG A 99 3.10 -19.19 1.22
N GLN A 100 4.03 -19.63 2.05
CA GLN A 100 3.79 -19.99 3.44
C GLN A 100 5.05 -19.78 4.27
N ALA A 101 4.88 -19.64 5.57
CA ALA A 101 5.98 -19.59 6.51
C ALA A 101 5.72 -20.49 7.72
N VAL A 102 6.79 -21.03 8.28
CA VAL A 102 6.74 -21.89 9.48
C VAL A 102 7.74 -21.37 10.49
N ILE A 103 7.28 -21.16 11.72
CA ILE A 103 8.11 -20.80 12.85
C ILE A 103 8.43 -22.06 13.65
N SER A 104 9.68 -22.19 14.07
CA SER A 104 10.15 -23.22 14.98
C SER A 104 11.14 -22.64 15.99
N GLU A 105 11.38 -23.33 17.08
CA GLU A 105 12.49 -22.99 17.98
C GLU A 105 13.82 -23.15 17.25
N ASP A 106 14.74 -22.23 17.50
CA ASP A 106 16.10 -22.35 17.00
C ASP A 106 16.91 -23.28 17.86
N ASN A 107 17.18 -24.48 17.35
CA ASN A 107 17.90 -25.53 18.12
C ASN A 107 19.34 -25.16 18.43
N GLU A 108 19.93 -24.22 17.70
CA GLU A 108 21.32 -23.78 17.92
C GLU A 108 21.39 -22.63 18.93
N ASN A 109 20.31 -21.87 19.08
CA ASN A 109 20.24 -20.65 19.90
C ASN A 109 19.06 -20.73 20.88
N ALA A 110 19.29 -21.18 22.09
CA ALA A 110 18.27 -21.37 23.11
C ALA A 110 17.47 -20.10 23.38
N GLY A 111 16.13 -20.19 23.31
CA GLY A 111 15.22 -19.08 23.49
C GLY A 111 15.07 -18.17 22.28
N LYS A 112 15.62 -18.56 21.14
CA LYS A 112 15.43 -17.91 19.84
C LYS A 112 14.54 -18.74 18.92
N TYR A 113 14.12 -18.14 17.85
CA TYR A 113 13.23 -18.74 16.86
C TYR A 113 13.83 -18.65 15.47
N LYS A 114 13.40 -19.57 14.64
CA LYS A 114 13.70 -19.63 13.21
C LYS A 114 12.40 -19.52 12.42
N ILE A 115 12.42 -18.81 11.30
CA ILE A 115 11.34 -18.75 10.32
C ILE A 115 11.83 -19.32 9.01
N GLU A 116 11.14 -20.32 8.50
CA GLU A 116 11.33 -20.84 7.16
C GLU A 116 10.20 -20.32 6.27
N VAL A 117 10.54 -19.59 5.21
CA VAL A 117 9.59 -19.05 4.23
C VAL A 117 9.74 -19.81 2.93
N GLU A 118 8.63 -20.26 2.38
CA GLU A 118 8.56 -20.96 1.10
C GLU A 118 7.71 -20.18 0.10
N PHE A 119 8.26 -19.98 -1.11
CA PHE A 119 7.57 -19.44 -2.26
C PHE A 119 7.56 -20.49 -3.37
N SER A 120 6.39 -20.99 -3.75
CA SER A 120 6.29 -22.10 -4.69
C SER A 120 6.57 -21.66 -6.14
N GLY A 121 7.59 -22.25 -6.76
CA GLY A 121 7.85 -22.12 -8.19
C GLY A 121 8.36 -20.75 -8.63
N ILE A 122 9.13 -20.07 -7.78
CA ILE A 122 9.87 -18.86 -8.14
C ILE A 122 11.35 -19.17 -8.40
N GLU A 123 11.95 -18.40 -9.30
CA GLU A 123 13.38 -18.35 -9.43
C GLU A 123 13.97 -17.33 -8.46
N SER A 124 15.25 -17.52 -8.09
CA SER A 124 15.96 -16.57 -7.23
C SER A 124 16.14 -15.23 -7.99
N ASP A 125 15.80 -14.13 -7.33
CA ASP A 125 15.94 -12.77 -7.87
C ASP A 125 16.79 -11.92 -6.94
N SER A 126 17.99 -11.56 -7.37
CA SER A 126 18.94 -10.76 -6.59
C SER A 126 18.52 -9.29 -6.44
N GLU A 127 17.58 -8.81 -7.24
CA GLU A 127 17.03 -7.45 -7.14
C GLU A 127 15.91 -7.36 -6.09
N VAL A 128 15.44 -8.50 -5.56
CA VAL A 128 14.36 -8.57 -4.59
C VAL A 128 14.84 -9.20 -3.30
N THR A 129 14.52 -8.55 -2.19
CA THR A 129 14.82 -9.06 -0.86
C THR A 129 13.57 -9.17 -0.01
N VAL A 130 13.60 -10.07 0.95
CA VAL A 130 12.53 -10.37 1.90
C VAL A 130 13.09 -10.17 3.31
N SER A 131 12.30 -9.55 4.18
CA SER A 131 12.62 -9.36 5.60
C SER A 131 11.38 -9.55 6.47
N PRO A 132 11.41 -10.26 7.59
CA PRO A 132 10.33 -10.19 8.57
C PRO A 132 10.16 -8.75 9.05
N PHE A 133 8.92 -8.24 9.11
CA PHE A 133 8.64 -6.80 9.30
C PHE A 133 9.28 -6.21 10.57
N ASN A 134 9.36 -7.00 11.65
CA ASN A 134 9.94 -6.57 12.92
C ASN A 134 11.42 -6.97 13.07
N SER A 135 12.08 -7.41 12.00
CA SER A 135 13.49 -7.79 11.98
C SER A 135 14.30 -6.89 11.05
N LYS A 136 15.60 -6.83 11.28
CA LYS A 136 16.55 -6.18 10.36
C LYS A 136 17.24 -7.19 9.45
N GLN A 137 16.90 -8.47 9.57
CA GLN A 137 17.45 -9.50 8.71
C GLN A 137 16.81 -9.42 7.33
N GLU A 138 17.61 -9.29 6.30
CA GLU A 138 17.18 -9.19 4.90
C GLU A 138 17.84 -10.34 4.12
N GLN A 139 17.05 -11.10 3.39
CA GLN A 139 17.51 -12.23 2.58
C GLN A 139 17.06 -12.04 1.13
N THR A 140 17.89 -12.46 0.19
CA THR A 140 17.54 -12.46 -1.24
C THR A 140 16.36 -13.39 -1.50
N LEU A 141 15.43 -12.96 -2.35
CA LEU A 141 14.29 -13.77 -2.76
C LEU A 141 14.74 -15.07 -3.41
N SER A 142 14.28 -16.17 -2.86
CA SER A 142 14.45 -17.52 -3.38
C SER A 142 13.26 -18.40 -3.00
N GLU A 143 13.17 -19.60 -3.56
CA GLU A 143 12.09 -20.54 -3.27
C GLU A 143 12.03 -20.88 -1.77
N HIS A 144 13.19 -21.02 -1.11
CA HIS A 144 13.30 -21.25 0.31
C HIS A 144 14.19 -20.18 0.95
N ILE A 145 13.68 -19.54 1.98
CA ILE A 145 14.37 -18.50 2.74
C ILE A 145 14.32 -18.84 4.22
N GLU A 146 15.43 -18.71 4.91
CA GLU A 146 15.52 -18.95 6.34
C GLU A 146 15.98 -17.69 7.08
N PHE A 147 15.30 -17.38 8.19
CA PHE A 147 15.69 -16.36 9.16
C PHE A 147 15.88 -17.05 10.49
N SER A 148 17.04 -16.92 11.10
CA SER A 148 17.41 -17.53 12.38
C SER A 148 17.67 -16.51 13.47
N GLU A 149 17.87 -16.95 14.71
CA GLU A 149 18.19 -16.11 15.88
C GLU A 149 17.13 -15.01 16.18
N LEU A 150 15.89 -15.21 15.78
CA LEU A 150 14.82 -14.24 16.00
C LEU A 150 14.30 -14.24 17.42
N GLU A 151 14.01 -13.06 17.93
CA GLU A 151 13.29 -12.89 19.20
C GLU A 151 11.78 -13.07 19.00
N ILE A 152 11.07 -13.43 20.08
CA ILE A 152 9.63 -13.64 20.04
C ILE A 152 8.85 -12.42 19.48
N LEU A 153 9.30 -11.20 19.75
CA LEU A 153 8.68 -9.97 19.27
C LEU A 153 8.98 -9.67 17.78
N GLN A 154 9.95 -10.36 17.21
CA GLN A 154 10.28 -10.23 15.78
C GLN A 154 9.46 -11.18 14.90
N LEU A 155 8.75 -12.14 15.52
CA LEU A 155 7.89 -13.07 14.81
C LEU A 155 6.65 -12.36 14.29
N SER A 156 6.37 -12.47 12.99
CA SER A 156 5.28 -11.75 12.33
C SER A 156 4.77 -12.52 11.11
N GLU A 157 3.49 -12.31 10.76
CA GLU A 157 2.94 -12.71 9.46
C GLU A 157 3.23 -11.67 8.37
N PHE A 158 3.77 -10.50 8.75
CA PHE A 158 4.07 -9.41 7.82
C PHE A 158 5.54 -9.43 7.45
N TYR A 159 5.81 -9.27 6.17
CA TYR A 159 7.16 -9.25 5.60
C TYR A 159 7.32 -8.03 4.72
N GLU A 160 8.44 -7.35 4.84
CA GLU A 160 8.83 -6.29 3.92
C GLU A 160 9.51 -6.94 2.70
N ILE A 161 8.99 -6.63 1.53
CA ILE A 161 9.61 -6.96 0.26
C ILE A 161 10.22 -5.69 -0.30
N THR A 162 11.51 -5.72 -0.57
CA THR A 162 12.23 -4.61 -1.20
C THR A 162 12.73 -5.03 -2.57
N ALA A 163 12.31 -4.32 -3.61
CA ALA A 163 12.79 -4.52 -4.98
C ALA A 163 13.66 -3.32 -5.37
N ARG A 164 14.84 -3.59 -5.94
CA ARG A 164 15.83 -2.59 -6.33
C ARG A 164 16.28 -2.80 -7.75
N SER A 165 16.37 -1.72 -8.54
CA SER A 165 17.00 -1.74 -9.88
C SER A 165 17.62 -0.37 -10.18
N GLY A 166 18.95 -0.33 -10.29
CA GLY A 166 19.70 0.93 -10.35
C GLY A 166 19.45 1.80 -9.13
N ASP A 167 18.98 3.03 -9.34
CA ASP A 167 18.66 3.99 -8.29
C ASP A 167 17.21 3.84 -7.77
N ASP A 168 16.38 3.05 -8.45
CA ASP A 168 14.99 2.85 -8.07
C ASP A 168 14.85 1.78 -6.97
N THR A 169 14.07 2.08 -5.94
CA THR A 169 13.75 1.17 -4.84
C THR A 169 12.27 1.24 -4.52
N ILE A 170 11.63 0.09 -4.46
CA ILE A 170 10.25 -0.04 -4.03
C ILE A 170 10.19 -0.96 -2.82
N ARG A 171 9.43 -0.56 -1.80
CA ARG A 171 9.15 -1.37 -0.61
C ARG A 171 7.65 -1.60 -0.48
N ARG A 172 7.28 -2.81 -0.15
CA ARG A 172 5.89 -3.20 0.13
C ARG A 172 5.85 -4.19 1.28
N ILE A 173 4.84 -4.07 2.12
CA ILE A 173 4.56 -5.06 3.16
C ILE A 173 3.54 -6.05 2.60
N ILE A 174 3.85 -7.33 2.70
CA ILE A 174 2.94 -8.41 2.34
C ILE A 174 2.68 -9.30 3.54
N MET A 175 1.52 -9.94 3.56
CA MET A 175 1.23 -10.99 4.52
C MET A 175 1.59 -12.35 3.92
N ILE A 176 2.31 -13.17 4.68
CA ILE A 176 2.59 -14.56 4.36
C ILE A 176 1.92 -15.42 5.45
N PRO A 177 1.01 -16.34 5.08
CA PRO A 177 0.41 -17.24 6.04
C PRO A 177 1.48 -17.95 6.82
N THR A 178 1.51 -17.75 8.14
CA THR A 178 2.58 -18.21 9.02
C THR A 178 1.98 -19.09 10.10
N SER A 179 2.61 -20.24 10.37
CA SER A 179 2.23 -21.17 11.41
C SER A 179 3.36 -21.38 12.43
N GLY A 180 3.05 -21.99 13.58
CA GLY A 180 4.05 -22.31 14.60
C GLY A 180 4.37 -21.15 15.55
N PHE A 181 3.50 -20.15 15.67
CA PHE A 181 3.69 -19.10 16.68
C PHE A 181 3.69 -19.70 18.09
N PRO A 182 4.65 -19.28 18.96
CA PRO A 182 4.64 -19.68 20.36
C PRO A 182 3.46 -19.06 21.11
N ASP A 183 2.86 -19.81 22.03
CA ASP A 183 1.67 -19.43 22.79
C ASP A 183 1.87 -18.16 23.65
N ASP A 184 3.09 -17.89 24.08
CA ASP A 184 3.43 -16.73 24.92
C ASP A 184 3.72 -15.44 24.12
N ARG A 185 3.67 -15.49 22.80
CA ARG A 185 3.94 -14.32 21.93
C ARG A 185 3.02 -13.13 22.22
N GLU A 186 1.72 -13.38 22.40
CA GLU A 186 0.76 -12.30 22.71
C GLU A 186 1.06 -11.65 24.06
N SER A 187 1.37 -12.47 25.06
CA SER A 187 1.76 -12.00 26.39
C SER A 187 3.07 -11.20 26.35
N ALA A 188 4.03 -11.63 25.55
CA ALA A 188 5.30 -10.92 25.36
C ALA A 188 5.07 -9.55 24.68
N ALA A 189 4.20 -9.49 23.65
CA ALA A 189 3.87 -8.25 22.97
C ALA A 189 3.18 -7.24 23.90
N VAL A 190 2.19 -7.67 24.71
CA VAL A 190 1.52 -6.82 25.70
C VAL A 190 2.52 -6.31 26.75
N ASN A 191 3.38 -7.18 27.26
CA ASN A 191 4.38 -6.80 28.26
C ASN A 191 5.43 -5.82 27.74
N SER A 192 5.73 -5.82 26.44
CA SER A 192 6.66 -4.84 25.84
C SER A 192 6.09 -3.43 25.81
N VAL A 193 4.78 -3.30 25.57
CA VAL A 193 4.08 -1.98 25.51
C VAL A 193 3.86 -1.40 26.91
N VAL A 194 3.73 -2.24 27.95
CA VAL A 194 3.45 -1.76 29.32
C VAL A 194 4.74 -1.32 30.05
N LYS A 195 5.93 -1.67 29.55
CA LYS A 195 7.22 -1.33 30.18
C LYS A 195 7.80 0.00 29.73
N ASP A 196 7.26 0.62 28.69
CA ASP A 196 7.59 1.96 28.20
C ASP A 196 6.62 3.00 28.82
#